data_8e3c7091e71435b1b83e9b3f89c61efa
#
_entry.id   8e3c7091e71435b1b83e9b3f89c61efa
#
_cell.length_a   1.000
_cell.length_b   1.000
_cell.length_c   1.000
_cell.angle_alpha   90.00
_cell.angle_beta   90.00
_cell.angle_gamma   90.00
#
_symmetry.space_group_name_H-M   'P 1'
#
loop_
_entity.id
_entity.type
_entity.pdbx_description
1 polymer ?
#
loop_
_entity_poly.entity_id
_entity_poly.type
_entity_poly.pdbx_seq_one_letter_code
_entity_poly.pdbx_strand_id
1 'polypeptide(L)'
;ELVKLFTIMYASDYVLRKSKQMRTIVKGFLPMLGIIVLTGFLLLLEPDFGAFTVITVIAMGLLFLGGLTYKIFFSLLFFAPISIYYLITLQPYPLERIIGFWDPWEDPLGRSYQLTHSLMAFGRGEFFGSGLGASVEKLQYLPEAHTDFILAVIGEEFGLLGVSIIIILFAFIVVICIC
;
A
#
# COMPACT_ATOMS: atom_id res chain seq x y z
N GLU A 1 7.39 5.09 6.91
CA GLU A 1 7.87 3.79 6.44
C GLU A 1 8.29 2.85 7.59
N LEU A 2 9.10 3.30 8.55
CA LEU A 2 9.53 2.46 9.69
C LEU A 2 8.37 1.91 10.51
N VAL A 3 7.28 2.68 10.67
CA VAL A 3 6.09 2.24 11.41
C VAL A 3 5.45 1.01 10.76
N LYS A 4 5.41 0.93 9.43
CA LYS A 4 4.91 -0.25 8.69
C LYS A 4 5.72 -1.50 9.08
N LEU A 5 7.05 -1.38 9.03
CA LEU A 5 7.96 -2.50 9.36
C LEU A 5 7.80 -2.96 10.81
N PHE A 6 7.84 -2.03 11.77
CA PHE A 6 7.69 -2.37 13.19
C PHE A 6 6.32 -2.96 13.52
N THR A 7 5.25 -2.47 12.89
CA THR A 7 3.91 -3.03 13.09
C THR A 7 3.81 -4.46 12.57
N ILE A 8 4.42 -4.76 11.42
CA ILE A 8 4.46 -6.11 10.85
C ILE A 8 5.24 -7.05 11.76
N MET A 9 6.43 -6.64 12.20
CA MET A 9 7.25 -7.44 13.12
C MET A 9 6.52 -7.71 14.43
N TYR A 10 5.91 -6.68 15.02
CA TYR A 10 5.13 -6.82 16.25
C TYR A 10 3.92 -7.73 16.05
N ALA A 11 3.17 -7.57 14.95
CA ALA A 11 2.01 -8.42 14.64
C ALA A 11 2.40 -9.89 14.48
N SER A 12 3.52 -10.16 13.80
CA SER A 12 4.04 -11.51 13.62
C SER A 12 4.41 -12.18 14.94
N ASP A 13 5.16 -11.47 15.79
CA ASP A 13 5.54 -11.96 17.11
C ASP A 13 4.32 -12.12 18.04
N TYR A 14 3.37 -11.18 17.97
CA TYR A 14 2.10 -11.26 18.70
C TYR A 14 1.31 -12.51 18.34
N VAL A 15 1.18 -12.82 17.05
CA VAL A 15 0.49 -14.02 16.55
C VAL A 15 1.15 -15.29 17.08
N LEU A 16 2.48 -15.37 17.03
CA LEU A 16 3.23 -16.52 17.55
C LEU A 16 3.03 -16.72 19.06
N ARG A 17 3.16 -15.66 19.84
CA ARG A 17 2.99 -15.71 21.30
C ARG A 17 1.57 -16.03 21.74
N LYS A 18 0.56 -15.54 21.00
CA LYS A 18 -0.86 -15.65 21.34
C LYS A 18 -1.63 -16.67 20.52
N SER A 19 -0.98 -17.55 19.77
CA SER A 19 -1.60 -18.50 18.84
C SER A 19 -2.76 -19.29 19.46
N LYS A 20 -2.62 -19.78 20.70
CA LYS A 20 -3.67 -20.50 21.43
C LYS A 20 -4.87 -19.63 21.83
N GLN A 21 -4.70 -18.34 21.93
CA GLN A 21 -5.72 -17.38 22.36
C GLN A 21 -6.37 -16.62 21.20
N MET A 22 -5.85 -16.78 19.97
CA MET A 22 -6.33 -16.05 18.78
C MET A 22 -7.81 -16.29 18.48
N ARG A 23 -8.36 -17.42 18.89
CA ARG A 23 -9.80 -17.74 18.75
C ARG A 23 -10.69 -16.94 19.71
N THR A 24 -10.11 -16.29 20.71
CA THR A 24 -10.84 -15.50 21.72
C THR A 24 -10.76 -14.03 21.37
N ILE A 25 -11.90 -13.36 21.20
CA ILE A 25 -11.97 -11.95 20.81
C ILE A 25 -11.21 -11.06 21.81
N VAL A 26 -11.49 -11.19 23.10
CA VAL A 26 -10.96 -10.28 24.13
C VAL A 26 -9.47 -10.45 24.37
N LYS A 27 -8.97 -11.71 24.35
CA LYS A 27 -7.55 -11.99 24.70
C LYS A 27 -6.64 -12.10 23.48
N GLY A 28 -7.20 -12.45 22.33
CA GLY A 28 -6.44 -12.62 21.08
C GLY A 28 -6.54 -11.41 20.15
N PHE A 29 -7.74 -11.01 19.79
CA PHE A 29 -7.96 -9.98 18.78
C PHE A 29 -7.92 -8.54 19.32
N LEU A 30 -8.63 -8.26 20.43
CA LEU A 30 -8.83 -6.91 20.94
C LEU A 30 -7.53 -6.14 21.27
N PRO A 31 -6.47 -6.74 21.86
CA PRO A 31 -5.24 -6.02 22.12
C PRO A 31 -4.51 -5.58 20.84
N MET A 32 -4.52 -6.44 19.81
CA MET A 32 -3.90 -6.09 18.53
C MET A 32 -4.72 -5.07 17.76
N LEU A 33 -6.05 -5.16 17.83
CA LEU A 33 -6.95 -4.13 17.29
C LEU A 33 -6.66 -2.76 17.94
N GLY A 34 -6.44 -2.72 19.24
CA GLY A 34 -6.08 -1.48 19.94
C GLY A 34 -4.80 -0.84 19.39
N ILE A 35 -3.79 -1.63 19.04
CA ILE A 35 -2.56 -1.13 18.42
C ILE A 35 -2.82 -0.64 16.98
N ILE A 36 -3.58 -1.40 16.19
CA ILE A 36 -3.95 -0.99 14.82
C ILE A 36 -4.74 0.32 14.84
N VAL A 37 -5.69 0.45 15.77
CA VAL A 37 -6.49 1.68 15.93
C VAL A 37 -5.61 2.85 16.39
N LEU A 38 -4.71 2.63 17.32
CA LEU A 38 -3.81 3.69 17.81
C LEU A 38 -2.86 4.16 16.71
N THR A 39 -2.19 3.22 16.02
CA THR A 39 -1.30 3.56 14.90
C THR A 39 -2.07 4.19 13.74
N GLY A 40 -3.27 3.69 13.45
CA GLY A 40 -4.15 4.25 12.45
C GLY A 40 -4.60 5.67 12.77
N PHE A 41 -4.98 5.93 14.01
CA PHE A 41 -5.35 7.27 14.45
C PHE A 41 -4.19 8.27 14.29
N LEU A 42 -2.96 7.88 14.65
CA LEU A 42 -1.78 8.73 14.48
C LEU A 42 -1.48 9.00 13.00
N LEU A 43 -1.59 7.99 12.13
CA LEU A 43 -1.37 8.15 10.68
C LEU A 43 -2.46 9.00 10.01
N LEU A 44 -3.70 8.92 10.48
CA LEU A 44 -4.78 9.76 9.98
C LEU A 44 -4.63 11.22 10.40
N LEU A 45 -3.92 11.52 11.48
CA LEU A 45 -3.53 12.89 11.84
C LEU A 45 -2.48 13.47 10.89
N GLU A 46 -1.67 12.62 10.24
CA GLU A 46 -0.69 12.99 9.19
C GLU A 46 -1.28 12.92 7.77
N PRO A 47 -2.58 12.89 7.58
CA PRO A 47 -3.42 12.43 6.47
C PRO A 47 -2.80 11.35 5.56
N ASP A 48 -2.07 10.37 6.12
CA ASP A 48 -1.48 9.26 5.39
C ASP A 48 -2.42 8.03 5.35
N PHE A 49 -3.42 8.08 4.49
CA PHE A 49 -4.37 6.98 4.26
C PHE A 49 -3.70 5.75 3.63
N GLY A 50 -2.62 5.95 2.87
CA GLY A 50 -1.88 4.88 2.21
C GLY A 50 -1.22 3.96 3.23
N ALA A 51 -0.42 4.52 4.14
CA ALA A 51 0.23 3.77 5.20
C ALA A 51 -0.77 3.10 6.13
N PHE A 52 -1.86 3.78 6.50
CA PHE A 52 -2.93 3.20 7.32
C PHE A 52 -3.55 1.96 6.66
N THR A 53 -3.87 2.04 5.38
CA THR A 53 -4.48 0.92 4.63
C THR A 53 -3.53 -0.27 4.56
N VAL A 54 -2.27 -0.05 4.20
CA VAL A 54 -1.25 -1.10 4.10
C VAL A 54 -1.04 -1.80 5.46
N ILE A 55 -0.86 -1.05 6.54
CA ILE A 55 -0.68 -1.59 7.89
C ILE A 55 -1.89 -2.43 8.31
N THR A 56 -3.10 -1.90 8.07
CA THR A 56 -4.34 -2.59 8.45
C THR A 56 -4.49 -3.90 7.69
N VAL A 57 -4.28 -3.90 6.37
CA VAL A 57 -4.39 -5.10 5.53
C VAL A 57 -3.39 -6.16 5.96
N ILE A 58 -2.12 -5.78 6.16
CA ILE A 58 -1.07 -6.73 6.55
C ILE A 58 -1.33 -7.28 7.96
N ALA A 59 -1.63 -6.42 8.93
CA ALA A 59 -1.89 -6.86 10.30
C ALA A 59 -3.13 -7.77 10.38
N MET A 60 -4.19 -7.46 9.65
CA MET A 60 -5.38 -8.31 9.56
C MET A 60 -5.09 -9.64 8.86
N GLY A 61 -4.28 -9.63 7.80
CA GLY A 61 -3.82 -10.85 7.14
C GLY A 61 -3.03 -11.76 8.08
N LEU A 62 -2.09 -11.20 8.84
CA LEU A 62 -1.30 -11.94 9.84
C LEU A 62 -2.18 -12.52 10.95
N LEU A 63 -3.16 -11.75 11.46
CA LEU A 63 -4.11 -12.24 12.46
C LEU A 63 -4.96 -13.38 11.93
N PHE A 64 -5.40 -13.30 10.66
CA PHE A 64 -6.17 -14.35 10.01
C PHE A 64 -5.33 -15.62 9.86
N LEU A 65 -4.10 -15.53 9.36
CA LEU A 65 -3.17 -16.66 9.26
C LEU A 65 -2.82 -17.23 10.64
N GLY A 66 -2.80 -16.40 11.68
CA GLY A 66 -2.58 -16.78 13.07
C GLY A 66 -3.74 -17.50 13.74
N GLY A 67 -4.85 -17.73 13.03
CA GLY A 67 -6.00 -18.48 13.51
C GLY A 67 -7.14 -17.64 14.09
N LEU A 68 -7.22 -16.36 13.71
CA LEU A 68 -8.41 -15.56 14.00
C LEU A 68 -9.64 -16.21 13.43
N THR A 69 -10.74 -16.22 14.18
CA THR A 69 -12.00 -16.81 13.74
C THR A 69 -12.51 -16.12 12.46
N TYR A 70 -12.80 -16.93 11.42
CA TYR A 70 -13.27 -16.42 10.13
C TYR A 70 -14.48 -15.50 10.23
N LYS A 71 -15.37 -15.70 11.20
CA LYS A 71 -16.54 -14.85 11.45
C LYS A 71 -16.12 -13.41 11.78
N ILE A 72 -15.08 -13.23 12.61
CA ILE A 72 -14.56 -11.91 12.99
C ILE A 72 -13.90 -11.26 11.77
N PHE A 73 -13.08 -12.01 11.04
CA PHE A 73 -12.39 -11.51 9.86
C PHE A 73 -13.37 -11.00 8.79
N PHE A 74 -14.36 -11.80 8.41
CA PHE A 74 -15.35 -11.40 7.43
C PHE A 74 -16.30 -10.31 7.93
N SER A 75 -16.61 -10.28 9.23
CA SER A 75 -17.35 -9.16 9.82
C SER A 75 -16.62 -7.85 9.66
N LEU A 76 -15.31 -7.82 9.95
CA LEU A 76 -14.49 -6.62 9.77
C LEU A 76 -14.36 -6.22 8.31
N LEU A 77 -14.17 -7.20 7.43
CA LEU A 77 -14.12 -6.97 5.98
C LEU A 77 -15.45 -6.38 5.45
N PHE A 78 -16.58 -6.79 6.03
CA PHE A 78 -17.90 -6.24 5.69
C PHE A 78 -18.07 -4.79 6.17
N PHE A 79 -17.56 -4.47 7.36
CA PHE A 79 -17.65 -3.10 7.91
C PHE A 79 -16.59 -2.14 7.35
N ALA A 80 -15.49 -2.65 6.76
CA ALA A 80 -14.44 -1.82 6.19
C ALA A 80 -14.95 -0.87 5.09
N PRO A 81 -15.75 -1.28 4.08
CA PRO A 81 -16.30 -0.36 3.08
C PRO A 81 -17.18 0.73 3.68
N ILE A 82 -17.95 0.41 4.72
CA ILE A 82 -18.83 1.37 5.41
C ILE A 82 -17.96 2.43 6.12
N SER A 83 -16.91 2.01 6.78
CA SER A 83 -15.96 2.92 7.45
C SER A 83 -15.23 3.82 6.44
N ILE A 84 -14.81 3.25 5.29
CA ILE A 84 -14.18 3.98 4.19
C ILE A 84 -15.17 5.00 3.60
N TYR A 85 -16.41 4.60 3.35
CA TYR A 85 -17.44 5.50 2.85
C TYR A 85 -17.66 6.69 3.80
N TYR A 86 -17.73 6.43 5.11
CA TYR A 86 -17.88 7.49 6.11
C TYR A 86 -16.66 8.43 6.15
N LEU A 87 -15.44 7.89 6.06
CA LEU A 87 -14.21 8.70 5.98
C LEU A 87 -14.18 9.57 4.73
N ILE A 88 -14.62 9.05 3.58
CA ILE A 88 -14.70 9.79 2.31
C ILE A 88 -15.72 10.95 2.41
N THR A 89 -16.84 10.75 3.11
CA THR A 89 -17.84 11.84 3.29
C THR A 89 -17.32 12.95 4.20
N LEU A 90 -16.42 12.64 5.13
CA LEU A 90 -15.80 13.64 6.01
C LEU A 90 -14.64 14.40 5.35
N GLN A 91 -13.93 13.76 4.42
CA GLN A 91 -12.81 14.37 3.70
C GLN A 91 -12.88 14.00 2.21
N PRO A 92 -12.95 14.97 1.29
CA PRO A 92 -13.06 14.72 -0.15
C PRO A 92 -11.78 14.14 -0.78
N TYR A 93 -10.63 14.30 -0.16
CA TYR A 93 -9.31 13.93 -0.68
C TYR A 93 -9.17 12.46 -1.12
N PRO A 94 -9.64 11.43 -0.36
CA PRO A 94 -9.56 10.05 -0.81
C PRO A 94 -10.43 9.77 -2.04
N LEU A 95 -11.57 10.45 -2.16
CA LEU A 95 -12.46 10.30 -3.31
C LEU A 95 -11.82 10.82 -4.59
N GLU A 96 -11.16 11.97 -4.52
CA GLU A 96 -10.46 12.55 -5.66
C GLU A 96 -9.36 11.62 -6.20
N ARG A 97 -8.64 10.94 -5.31
CA ARG A 97 -7.65 9.91 -5.71
C ARG A 97 -8.27 8.72 -6.43
N ILE A 98 -9.42 8.22 -5.94
CA ILE A 98 -10.12 7.08 -6.58
C ILE A 98 -10.62 7.49 -7.97
N ILE A 99 -11.24 8.66 -8.10
CA ILE A 99 -11.73 9.17 -9.38
C ILE A 99 -10.56 9.41 -10.34
N GLY A 100 -9.48 10.04 -9.87
CA GLY A 100 -8.28 10.27 -10.67
C GLY A 100 -7.58 8.98 -11.12
N PHE A 101 -7.71 7.89 -10.36
CA PHE A 101 -7.22 6.57 -10.78
C PHE A 101 -8.09 5.94 -11.89
N TRP A 102 -9.39 6.17 -11.87
CA TRP A 102 -10.32 5.59 -12.85
C TRP A 102 -10.20 6.25 -14.22
N ASP A 103 -10.05 7.59 -14.25
CA ASP A 103 -9.77 8.35 -15.47
C ASP A 103 -8.65 9.37 -15.24
N PRO A 104 -7.37 8.93 -15.41
CA PRO A 104 -6.22 9.81 -15.19
C PRO A 104 -6.15 10.99 -16.17
N TRP A 105 -6.77 10.85 -17.33
CA TRP A 105 -6.69 11.83 -18.41
C TRP A 105 -7.75 12.93 -18.33
N GLU A 106 -8.75 12.79 -17.48
CA GLU A 106 -9.78 13.82 -17.28
C GLU A 106 -9.20 15.11 -16.70
N ASP A 107 -8.27 14.97 -15.72
CA ASP A 107 -7.61 16.12 -15.07
C ASP A 107 -6.10 15.83 -14.86
N PRO A 108 -5.32 15.86 -15.95
CA PRO A 108 -3.91 15.48 -15.92
C PRO A 108 -3.01 16.49 -15.22
N LEU A 109 -3.48 17.72 -15.01
CA LEU A 109 -2.71 18.80 -14.34
C LEU A 109 -3.13 19.02 -12.87
N GLY A 110 -4.25 18.42 -12.44
CA GLY A 110 -4.78 18.53 -11.09
C GLY A 110 -4.66 17.22 -10.30
N ARG A 111 -5.80 16.63 -9.97
CA ARG A 111 -5.90 15.45 -9.08
C ARG A 111 -5.15 14.21 -9.58
N SER A 112 -4.99 14.05 -10.91
CA SER A 112 -4.35 12.89 -11.53
C SER A 112 -2.90 13.16 -11.95
N TYR A 113 -2.34 14.33 -11.61
CA TYR A 113 -1.02 14.77 -12.04
C TYR A 113 0.07 13.71 -11.87
N GLN A 114 0.21 13.17 -10.67
CA GLN A 114 1.24 12.17 -10.35
C GLN A 114 1.07 10.87 -11.15
N LEU A 115 -0.16 10.39 -11.26
CA LEU A 115 -0.47 9.16 -12.00
C LEU A 115 -0.23 9.33 -13.50
N THR A 116 -0.68 10.44 -14.07
CA THR A 116 -0.52 10.74 -15.50
C THR A 116 0.97 10.84 -15.86
N HIS A 117 1.77 11.55 -15.07
CA HIS A 117 3.22 11.64 -15.28
C HIS A 117 3.92 10.29 -15.11
N SER A 118 3.49 9.47 -14.16
CA SER A 118 4.04 8.11 -14.03
C SER A 118 3.72 7.22 -15.24
N LEU A 119 2.51 7.33 -15.79
CA LEU A 119 2.14 6.60 -17.01
C LEU A 119 2.92 7.10 -18.25
N MET A 120 3.14 8.41 -18.34
CA MET A 120 3.98 8.98 -19.39
C MET A 120 5.44 8.51 -19.28
N ALA A 121 5.98 8.40 -18.07
CA ALA A 121 7.31 7.82 -17.83
C ALA A 121 7.41 6.39 -18.37
N PHE A 122 6.46 5.53 -18.07
CA PHE A 122 6.41 4.17 -18.65
C PHE A 122 6.29 4.18 -20.16
N GLY A 123 5.46 5.07 -20.73
CA GLY A 123 5.30 5.20 -22.19
C GLY A 123 6.59 5.61 -22.89
N ARG A 124 7.37 6.52 -22.31
CA ARG A 124 8.67 6.95 -22.87
C ARG A 124 9.75 5.87 -22.80
N GLY A 125 9.70 5.01 -21.78
CA GLY A 125 10.69 3.96 -21.61
C GLY A 125 10.59 2.84 -22.62
N GLU A 126 9.44 2.63 -23.24
CA GLU A 126 9.23 1.56 -24.22
C GLU A 126 9.80 0.20 -23.73
N PHE A 127 10.52 -0.54 -24.59
CA PHE A 127 11.12 -1.83 -24.25
C PHE A 127 12.48 -1.71 -23.56
N PHE A 128 13.34 -0.80 -24.01
CA PHE A 128 14.75 -0.74 -23.62
C PHE A 128 15.10 0.45 -22.72
N GLY A 129 14.18 1.36 -22.54
CA GLY A 129 14.37 2.59 -21.76
C GLY A 129 15.06 3.70 -22.57
N SER A 130 14.99 4.91 -22.02
CA SER A 130 15.64 6.10 -22.55
C SER A 130 17.13 6.19 -22.19
N GLY A 131 17.62 5.31 -21.32
CA GLY A 131 18.98 5.26 -20.80
C GLY A 131 19.12 5.71 -19.35
N LEU A 132 20.19 5.24 -18.72
CA LEU A 132 20.52 5.58 -17.33
C LEU A 132 20.69 7.10 -17.15
N GLY A 133 19.97 7.64 -16.19
CA GLY A 133 20.02 9.06 -15.88
C GLY A 133 19.20 9.96 -16.83
N ALA A 134 18.61 9.42 -17.90
CA ALA A 134 17.86 10.15 -18.91
C ALA A 134 16.38 10.40 -18.57
N SER A 135 15.91 9.96 -17.42
CA SER A 135 14.53 10.22 -16.99
C SER A 135 14.29 11.73 -16.89
N VAL A 136 13.32 12.22 -17.65
CA VAL A 136 12.87 13.61 -17.64
C VAL A 136 11.88 13.83 -16.51
N GLU A 137 11.03 12.84 -16.26
CA GLU A 137 9.98 12.95 -15.25
C GLU A 137 10.55 13.11 -13.83
N LYS A 138 11.69 12.47 -13.51
CA LYS A 138 12.33 12.60 -12.20
C LYS A 138 12.91 13.99 -11.93
N LEU A 139 13.23 14.77 -12.96
CA LEU A 139 13.96 16.04 -12.79
C LEU A 139 13.05 17.17 -12.33
N GLN A 140 11.80 17.25 -12.81
CA GLN A 140 10.94 18.42 -12.54
C GLN A 140 9.44 18.11 -12.47
N TYR A 141 8.98 16.95 -12.94
CA TYR A 141 7.56 16.69 -13.17
C TYR A 141 6.93 15.74 -12.16
N LEU A 142 7.67 14.79 -11.63
CA LEU A 142 7.12 13.75 -10.75
C LEU A 142 7.50 14.04 -9.28
N PRO A 143 6.56 14.56 -8.46
CA PRO A 143 6.76 14.66 -7.02
C PRO A 143 7.00 13.26 -6.43
N GLU A 144 7.87 13.15 -5.43
CA GLU A 144 8.18 11.88 -4.76
C GLU A 144 8.68 10.77 -5.71
N ALA A 145 9.43 11.17 -6.77
CA ALA A 145 9.99 10.25 -7.77
C ALA A 145 10.92 9.18 -7.15
N HIS A 146 11.54 9.49 -6.00
CA HIS A 146 12.49 8.60 -5.32
C HIS A 146 11.85 7.63 -4.35
N THR A 147 10.57 7.82 -4.01
CA THR A 147 9.82 7.03 -3.04
C THR A 147 8.67 6.31 -3.72
N ASP A 148 7.55 6.98 -3.91
CA ASP A 148 6.31 6.37 -4.36
C ASP A 148 6.33 5.96 -5.84
N PHE A 149 7.07 6.72 -6.67
CA PHE A 149 7.11 6.53 -8.12
C PHE A 149 8.46 6.03 -8.66
N ILE A 150 9.30 5.43 -7.80
CA ILE A 150 10.59 4.90 -8.22
C ILE A 150 10.49 3.89 -9.38
N LEU A 151 9.42 3.10 -9.41
CA LEU A 151 9.17 2.13 -10.49
C LEU A 151 8.90 2.83 -11.83
N ALA A 152 8.26 3.99 -11.83
CA ALA A 152 8.03 4.78 -13.03
C ALA A 152 9.35 5.34 -13.60
N VAL A 153 10.23 5.82 -12.72
CA VAL A 153 11.58 6.27 -13.10
C VAL A 153 12.39 5.11 -13.71
N ILE A 154 12.36 3.94 -13.08
CA ILE A 154 13.03 2.74 -13.61
C ILE A 154 12.42 2.33 -14.94
N GLY A 155 11.10 2.42 -15.08
CA GLY A 155 10.39 2.17 -16.34
C GLY A 155 10.81 3.14 -17.44
N GLU A 156 11.04 4.41 -17.14
CA GLU A 156 11.53 5.39 -18.12
C GLU A 156 13.00 5.14 -18.50
N GLU A 157 13.88 4.83 -17.54
CA GLU A 157 15.31 4.67 -17.78
C GLU A 157 15.69 3.31 -18.40
N PHE A 158 15.07 2.22 -17.94
CA PHE A 158 15.41 0.84 -18.34
C PHE A 158 14.30 0.16 -19.16
N GLY A 159 13.17 0.83 -19.34
CA GLY A 159 12.04 0.30 -20.10
C GLY A 159 11.36 -0.91 -19.45
N LEU A 160 10.63 -1.64 -20.27
CA LEU A 160 9.93 -2.86 -19.83
C LEU A 160 10.89 -3.92 -19.27
N LEU A 161 12.12 -4.00 -19.78
CA LEU A 161 13.12 -4.94 -19.28
C LEU A 161 13.47 -4.67 -17.80
N GLY A 162 13.73 -3.42 -17.43
CA GLY A 162 14.03 -3.05 -16.05
C GLY A 162 12.89 -3.36 -15.09
N VAL A 163 11.67 -3.00 -15.48
CA VAL A 163 10.47 -3.29 -14.68
C VAL A 163 10.25 -4.79 -14.53
N SER A 164 10.43 -5.57 -15.62
CA SER A 164 10.29 -7.03 -15.61
C SER A 164 11.28 -7.69 -14.65
N ILE A 165 12.53 -7.25 -14.65
CA ILE A 165 13.56 -7.78 -13.73
C ILE A 165 13.13 -7.56 -12.27
N ILE A 166 12.64 -6.37 -11.93
CA ILE A 166 12.17 -6.07 -10.56
C ILE A 166 11.00 -6.97 -10.18
N ILE A 167 10.01 -7.11 -11.05
CA ILE A 167 8.85 -7.98 -10.79
C ILE A 167 9.29 -9.42 -10.58
N ILE A 168 10.22 -9.94 -11.41
CA ILE A 168 10.75 -11.30 -11.28
C ILE A 168 11.51 -11.46 -9.95
N LEU A 169 12.32 -10.49 -9.54
CA LEU A 169 13.02 -10.52 -8.26
C LEU A 169 12.05 -10.57 -7.07
N PHE A 170 11.01 -9.74 -7.09
CA PHE A 170 9.98 -9.80 -6.05
C PHE A 170 9.23 -11.12 -6.05
N ALA A 171 8.84 -11.63 -7.22
CA ALA A 171 8.20 -12.95 -7.34
C ALA A 171 9.12 -14.06 -6.78
N PHE A 172 10.41 -14.01 -7.06
CA PHE A 172 11.40 -14.95 -6.55
C PHE A 172 11.50 -14.91 -5.02
N ILE A 173 11.55 -13.71 -4.43
CA ILE A 173 11.53 -13.53 -2.96
C ILE A 173 10.27 -14.15 -2.36
N VAL A 174 9.10 -13.87 -2.94
CA VAL A 174 7.82 -14.42 -2.46
C VAL A 174 7.83 -15.95 -2.51
N VAL A 175 8.30 -16.54 -3.61
CA VAL A 175 8.39 -18.01 -3.74
C VAL A 175 9.30 -18.61 -2.67
N ILE A 176 10.48 -18.03 -2.44
CA ILE A 176 11.40 -18.51 -1.40
C ILE A 176 10.80 -18.39 0.01
N CYS A 177 10.05 -17.32 0.28
CA CYS A 177 9.43 -17.14 1.60
C CYS A 177 8.26 -18.09 1.87
N ILE A 178 7.64 -18.65 0.82
CA ILE A 178 6.51 -19.58 0.95
C ILE A 178 6.97 -21.03 0.98
N CYS A 179 8.09 -21.37 0.32
CA CYS A 179 8.67 -22.72 0.29
C CYS A 179 9.56 -23.00 1.49
#